data_d41fa13b3d2eb602145eef1477594898
#
_entry.id   d41fa13b3d2eb602145eef1477594898
#
_cell.length_a   1.000
_cell.length_b   1.000
_cell.length_c   1.000
_cell.angle_alpha   90.00
_cell.angle_beta   90.00
_cell.angle_gamma   90.00
#
_symmetry.space_group_name_H-M   'P 1'
#
loop_
_entity.id
_entity.type
_entity.pdbx_description
1 polymer ?
#
loop_
_entity_poly.entity_id
_entity_poly.type
_entity_poly.pdbx_seq_one_letter_code
_entity_poly.pdbx_strand_id
1 'polypeptide(L)'
;MYSIDVPFEYSSQSVSYLEGQLREMVKMLEQVTGKKMDEDKLKEVIKRENKTHAYMNRYIDVLRYKCHPTTLTLEMYMLFVTHTFMGTQQTLRFFEILMDEMESFPDSKAKRVFWVHIVPFYPHGLKRYFNYSQHYEVLGLDLNFDYLEEMDCDNPYRALAIKMILNHGNGPYQRKIGSIMNIIDRLQPDGVIHFCQWGCKQSVGGMMLLKQMLDERGIPFLALDGDGADRRNHYEGQVNTRLEAFLEMIGKRERCL
;
A
#
# COMPACT_ATOMS: atom_id res chain seq x y z
N MET A 1 15.29 26.13 -1.67
CA MET A 1 14.61 24.85 -1.33
C MET A 1 13.25 25.20 -0.77
N TYR A 2 12.18 24.53 -1.20
CA TYR A 2 10.83 24.69 -0.66
C TYR A 2 10.48 23.41 0.14
N SER A 3 9.98 23.57 1.34
CA SER A 3 9.53 22.47 2.20
C SER A 3 8.02 22.55 2.38
N ILE A 4 7.35 21.43 2.27
CA ILE A 4 5.93 21.28 2.60
C ILE A 4 5.85 20.65 3.99
N ASP A 5 5.15 21.33 4.90
CA ASP A 5 4.84 20.82 6.23
C ASP A 5 3.45 20.21 6.23
N VAL A 6 3.38 18.87 6.33
CA VAL A 6 2.12 18.13 6.32
C VAL A 6 1.60 18.00 7.74
N PRO A 7 0.44 18.60 8.09
CA PRO A 7 -0.13 18.51 9.42
C PRO A 7 -0.39 17.07 9.84
N PHE A 8 -0.11 16.76 11.10
CA PHE A 8 -0.33 15.44 11.68
C PHE A 8 -1.81 15.09 11.82
N GLU A 9 -2.63 16.08 12.22
CA GLU A 9 -4.05 15.88 12.44
C GLU A 9 -4.91 16.44 11.31
N TYR A 10 -6.00 15.74 11.00
CA TYR A 10 -6.98 16.20 10.04
C TYR A 10 -7.95 17.18 10.68
N SER A 11 -8.01 18.39 10.13
CA SER A 11 -9.00 19.42 10.46
C SER A 11 -9.19 20.34 9.25
N SER A 12 -10.27 21.13 9.25
CA SER A 12 -10.47 22.13 8.19
C SER A 12 -9.32 23.16 8.13
N GLN A 13 -8.76 23.51 9.29
CA GLN A 13 -7.62 24.41 9.41
C GLN A 13 -6.35 23.80 8.84
N SER A 14 -6.07 22.52 9.17
CA SER A 14 -4.93 21.75 8.64
C SER A 14 -4.99 21.65 7.10
N VAL A 15 -6.19 21.38 6.58
CA VAL A 15 -6.41 21.31 5.12
C VAL A 15 -6.16 22.67 4.47
N SER A 16 -6.71 23.76 5.02
CA SER A 16 -6.51 25.10 4.48
C SER A 16 -5.04 25.55 4.56
N TYR A 17 -4.35 25.19 5.63
CA TYR A 17 -2.92 25.47 5.80
C TYR A 17 -2.08 24.77 4.72
N LEU A 18 -2.30 23.47 4.52
CA LEU A 18 -1.56 22.71 3.52
C LEU A 18 -1.91 23.12 2.10
N GLU A 19 -3.19 23.41 1.82
CA GLU A 19 -3.65 23.96 0.53
C GLU A 19 -2.91 25.27 0.21
N GLY A 20 -2.75 26.16 1.20
CA GLY A 20 -1.98 27.40 1.06
C GLY A 20 -0.53 27.13 0.65
N GLN A 21 0.15 26.19 1.32
CA GLN A 21 1.51 25.80 1.00
C GLN A 21 1.64 25.24 -0.43
N LEU A 22 0.70 24.40 -0.88
CA LEU A 22 0.70 23.88 -2.24
C LEU A 22 0.58 24.99 -3.29
N ARG A 23 -0.27 25.99 -3.05
CA ARG A 23 -0.42 27.15 -3.93
C ARG A 23 0.84 28.03 -3.95
N GLU A 24 1.51 28.20 -2.80
CA GLU A 24 2.78 28.93 -2.72
C GLU A 24 3.92 28.18 -3.41
N MET A 25 3.97 26.86 -3.28
CA MET A 25 4.90 26.02 -4.03
C MET A 25 4.75 26.23 -5.54
N VAL A 26 3.51 26.24 -6.02
CA VAL A 26 3.22 26.48 -7.44
C VAL A 26 3.74 27.87 -7.87
N LYS A 27 3.48 28.93 -7.10
CA LYS A 27 4.00 30.28 -7.39
C LYS A 27 5.54 30.29 -7.47
N MET A 28 6.20 29.60 -6.53
CA MET A 28 7.65 29.48 -6.55
C MET A 28 8.13 28.74 -7.81
N LEU A 29 7.48 27.64 -8.18
CA LEU A 29 7.82 26.89 -9.40
C LEU A 29 7.60 27.71 -10.66
N GLU A 30 6.52 28.49 -10.74
CA GLU A 30 6.26 29.42 -11.85
C GLU A 30 7.38 30.46 -12.01
N GLN A 31 7.85 31.01 -10.89
CA GLN A 31 8.95 31.98 -10.88
C GLN A 31 10.28 31.35 -11.37
N VAL A 32 10.59 30.14 -10.93
CA VAL A 32 11.84 29.46 -11.27
C VAL A 32 11.83 28.94 -12.71
N THR A 33 10.69 28.43 -13.19
CA THR A 33 10.58 27.81 -14.52
C THR A 33 10.18 28.77 -15.62
N GLY A 34 9.63 29.94 -15.27
CA GLY A 34 9.01 30.89 -16.21
C GLY A 34 7.71 30.37 -16.86
N LYS A 35 7.17 29.24 -16.41
CA LYS A 35 5.95 28.62 -16.93
C LYS A 35 4.81 28.83 -15.96
N LYS A 36 3.60 29.03 -16.49
CA LYS A 36 2.38 29.13 -15.69
C LYS A 36 1.79 27.75 -15.45
N MET A 37 1.23 27.55 -14.26
CA MET A 37 0.46 26.37 -13.93
C MET A 37 -0.84 26.34 -14.73
N ASP A 38 -1.12 25.21 -15.32
CA ASP A 38 -2.38 24.92 -16.02
C ASP A 38 -3.30 24.17 -15.04
N GLU A 39 -4.24 24.88 -14.44
CA GLU A 39 -5.16 24.31 -13.44
C GLU A 39 -6.17 23.36 -14.07
N ASP A 40 -6.57 23.56 -15.33
CA ASP A 40 -7.47 22.63 -16.01
C ASP A 40 -6.77 21.29 -16.24
N LYS A 41 -5.49 21.34 -16.61
CA LYS A 41 -4.68 20.13 -16.72
C LYS A 41 -4.50 19.43 -15.35
N LEU A 42 -4.38 20.17 -14.26
CA LEU A 42 -4.32 19.56 -12.91
C LEU A 42 -5.64 18.85 -12.59
N LYS A 43 -6.77 19.45 -12.88
CA LYS A 43 -8.10 18.82 -12.73
C LYS A 43 -8.23 17.54 -13.56
N GLU A 44 -7.75 17.55 -14.79
CA GLU A 44 -7.72 16.35 -15.65
C GLU A 44 -6.84 15.23 -15.07
N VAL A 45 -5.70 15.57 -14.48
CA VAL A 45 -4.81 14.60 -13.80
C VAL A 45 -5.52 13.97 -12.61
N ILE A 46 -6.21 14.75 -11.77
CA ILE A 46 -6.99 14.24 -10.63
C ILE A 46 -8.16 13.36 -11.11
N LYS A 47 -8.89 13.76 -12.15
CA LYS A 47 -9.95 12.91 -12.75
C LYS A 47 -9.41 11.57 -13.22
N ARG A 48 -8.20 11.56 -13.78
CA ARG A 48 -7.54 10.33 -14.22
C ARG A 48 -7.10 9.47 -13.03
N GLU A 49 -6.60 10.10 -11.98
CA GLU A 49 -6.25 9.40 -10.75
C GLU A 49 -7.48 8.78 -10.08
N ASN A 50 -8.60 9.49 -10.00
CA ASN A 50 -9.87 8.94 -9.50
C ASN A 50 -10.32 7.70 -10.28
N LYS A 51 -10.19 7.73 -11.62
CA LYS A 51 -10.44 6.52 -12.43
C LYS A 51 -9.51 5.38 -12.07
N THR A 52 -8.24 5.68 -11.84
CA THR A 52 -7.25 4.68 -11.41
C THR A 52 -7.62 4.12 -10.04
N HIS A 53 -8.03 4.95 -9.07
CA HIS A 53 -8.52 4.51 -7.76
C HIS A 53 -9.76 3.59 -7.89
N ALA A 54 -10.67 3.89 -8.81
CA ALA A 54 -11.82 3.03 -9.07
C ALA A 54 -11.39 1.62 -9.55
N TYR A 55 -10.41 1.53 -10.46
CA TYR A 55 -9.82 0.27 -10.87
C TYR A 55 -9.07 -0.44 -9.73
N MET A 56 -8.31 0.29 -8.93
CA MET A 56 -7.62 -0.27 -7.75
C MET A 56 -8.61 -0.83 -6.72
N ASN A 57 -9.70 -0.12 -6.47
CA ASN A 57 -10.76 -0.61 -5.60
C ASN A 57 -11.38 -1.91 -6.14
N ARG A 58 -11.69 -1.96 -7.43
CA ARG A 58 -12.19 -3.18 -8.08
C ARG A 58 -11.15 -4.31 -8.07
N TYR A 59 -9.87 -3.98 -8.28
CA TYR A 59 -8.77 -4.94 -8.19
C TYR A 59 -8.72 -5.63 -6.81
N ILE A 60 -8.86 -4.89 -5.71
CA ILE A 60 -8.90 -5.45 -4.37
C ILE A 60 -10.05 -6.47 -4.23
N ASP A 61 -11.23 -6.14 -4.74
CA ASP A 61 -12.41 -7.01 -4.64
C ASP A 61 -12.25 -8.30 -5.47
N VAL A 62 -11.65 -8.19 -6.65
CA VAL A 62 -11.35 -9.35 -7.51
C VAL A 62 -10.22 -10.18 -6.93
N LEU A 63 -9.18 -9.54 -6.40
CA LEU A 63 -8.03 -10.18 -5.78
C LEU A 63 -8.42 -11.10 -4.61
N ARG A 64 -9.55 -10.82 -3.96
CA ARG A 64 -10.11 -11.68 -2.91
C ARG A 64 -10.32 -13.12 -3.38
N TYR A 65 -10.64 -13.36 -4.64
CA TYR A 65 -11.04 -14.67 -5.15
C TYR A 65 -10.07 -15.22 -6.20
N LYS A 66 -9.49 -14.38 -7.02
CA LYS A 66 -8.71 -14.81 -8.19
C LYS A 66 -7.27 -15.15 -7.83
N CYS A 67 -6.68 -16.07 -8.60
CA CYS A 67 -5.25 -16.33 -8.54
C CYS A 67 -4.45 -15.04 -8.80
N HIS A 68 -3.38 -14.86 -8.05
CA HIS A 68 -2.49 -13.72 -8.19
C HIS A 68 -1.04 -14.17 -8.46
N PRO A 69 -0.72 -14.50 -9.72
CA PRO A 69 0.60 -15.02 -10.10
C PRO A 69 1.66 -13.90 -10.08
N THR A 70 2.03 -13.46 -8.91
CA THR A 70 2.95 -12.34 -8.67
C THR A 70 4.29 -12.79 -8.09
N THR A 71 5.17 -11.83 -7.89
CA THR A 71 6.41 -12.01 -7.14
C THR A 71 6.52 -10.94 -6.05
N LEU A 72 7.21 -11.26 -4.95
CA LEU A 72 7.49 -10.27 -3.90
C LEU A 72 8.20 -9.02 -4.45
N THR A 73 9.04 -9.19 -5.46
CA THR A 73 9.71 -8.08 -6.13
C THR A 73 8.72 -7.19 -6.87
N LEU A 74 7.78 -7.78 -7.61
CA LEU A 74 6.76 -7.03 -8.34
C LEU A 74 5.87 -6.26 -7.36
N GLU A 75 5.41 -6.91 -6.30
CA GLU A 75 4.61 -6.25 -5.25
C GLU A 75 5.34 -5.05 -4.65
N MET A 76 6.65 -5.17 -4.40
CA MET A 76 7.44 -4.05 -3.91
C MET A 76 7.59 -2.93 -4.95
N TYR A 77 7.75 -3.26 -6.24
CA TYR A 77 7.85 -2.26 -7.30
C TYR A 77 6.51 -1.59 -7.64
N MET A 78 5.38 -2.22 -7.30
CA MET A 78 4.06 -1.58 -7.39
C MET A 78 3.99 -0.27 -6.61
N LEU A 79 4.80 -0.11 -5.55
CA LEU A 79 4.93 1.13 -4.80
C LEU A 79 5.26 2.34 -5.70
N PHE A 80 6.12 2.16 -6.71
CA PHE A 80 6.43 3.23 -7.66
C PHE A 80 5.23 3.57 -8.56
N VAL A 81 4.47 2.56 -8.97
CA VAL A 81 3.27 2.76 -9.80
C VAL A 81 2.21 3.53 -9.01
N THR A 82 1.96 3.12 -7.77
CA THR A 82 0.90 3.67 -6.92
C THR A 82 1.25 5.00 -6.26
N HIS A 83 2.52 5.45 -6.28
CA HIS A 83 2.95 6.71 -5.68
C HIS A 83 3.55 7.68 -6.69
N THR A 84 4.54 7.23 -7.49
CA THR A 84 5.29 8.13 -8.36
C THR A 84 4.55 8.44 -9.66
N PHE A 85 3.77 7.49 -10.17
CA PHE A 85 3.14 7.59 -11.49
C PHE A 85 1.62 7.76 -11.47
N MET A 86 1.01 7.93 -10.29
CA MET A 86 -0.42 8.19 -10.19
C MET A 86 -0.81 9.45 -10.97
N GLY A 87 -2.01 9.43 -11.55
CA GLY A 87 -2.50 10.50 -12.42
C GLY A 87 -1.94 10.48 -13.85
N THR A 88 -1.00 9.58 -14.20
CA THR A 88 -0.53 9.41 -15.58
C THR A 88 -1.47 8.52 -16.40
N GLN A 89 -1.45 8.70 -17.75
CA GLN A 89 -2.22 7.85 -18.65
C GLN A 89 -1.71 6.39 -18.63
N GLN A 90 -0.40 6.22 -18.41
CA GLN A 90 0.24 4.91 -18.35
C GLN A 90 -0.26 4.12 -17.15
N THR A 91 -0.35 4.73 -15.97
CA THR A 91 -0.87 4.06 -14.76
C THR A 91 -2.35 3.70 -14.90
N LEU A 92 -3.17 4.59 -15.44
CA LEU A 92 -4.56 4.26 -15.72
C LEU A 92 -4.66 3.04 -16.66
N ARG A 93 -3.93 3.06 -17.78
CA ARG A 93 -3.92 1.96 -18.74
C ARG A 93 -3.39 0.65 -18.14
N PHE A 94 -2.39 0.74 -17.28
CA PHE A 94 -1.88 -0.42 -16.55
C PHE A 94 -2.99 -1.09 -15.71
N PHE A 95 -3.75 -0.32 -14.92
CA PHE A 95 -4.82 -0.89 -14.10
C PHE A 95 -6.02 -1.36 -14.92
N GLU A 96 -6.31 -0.75 -16.07
CA GLU A 96 -7.31 -1.27 -17.01
C GLU A 96 -6.94 -2.68 -17.48
N ILE A 97 -5.69 -2.86 -17.98
CA ILE A 97 -5.19 -4.15 -18.46
C ILE A 97 -5.14 -5.17 -17.32
N LEU A 98 -4.61 -4.75 -16.16
CA LEU A 98 -4.52 -5.63 -14.98
C LEU A 98 -5.89 -6.18 -14.59
N MET A 99 -6.93 -5.34 -14.64
CA MET A 99 -8.28 -5.78 -14.31
C MET A 99 -8.83 -6.77 -15.32
N ASP A 100 -8.67 -6.49 -16.63
CA ASP A 100 -9.12 -7.38 -17.69
C ASP A 100 -8.45 -8.77 -17.56
N GLU A 101 -7.14 -8.81 -17.27
CA GLU A 101 -6.40 -10.05 -17.03
C GLU A 101 -6.85 -10.77 -15.75
N MET A 102 -6.96 -10.05 -14.63
CA MET A 102 -7.34 -10.64 -13.33
C MET A 102 -8.72 -11.28 -13.36
N GLU A 103 -9.68 -10.70 -14.06
CA GLU A 103 -11.01 -11.28 -14.21
C GLU A 103 -11.01 -12.62 -14.97
N SER A 104 -10.04 -12.79 -15.87
CA SER A 104 -9.89 -14.02 -16.66
C SER A 104 -9.24 -15.17 -15.87
N PHE A 105 -8.52 -14.89 -14.78
CA PHE A 105 -7.84 -15.90 -13.99
C PHE A 105 -8.80 -16.81 -13.24
N PRO A 106 -8.42 -18.09 -12.99
CA PRO A 106 -9.21 -18.98 -12.17
C PRO A 106 -9.24 -18.50 -10.72
N ASP A 107 -10.21 -19.02 -9.95
CA ASP A 107 -10.26 -18.77 -8.52
C ASP A 107 -9.08 -19.45 -7.81
N SER A 108 -8.50 -18.72 -6.85
CA SER A 108 -7.33 -19.20 -6.12
C SER A 108 -7.70 -20.30 -5.12
N LYS A 109 -6.87 -21.35 -5.09
CA LYS A 109 -6.88 -22.42 -4.07
C LYS A 109 -5.71 -22.28 -3.08
N ALA A 110 -4.82 -21.33 -3.31
CA ALA A 110 -3.66 -21.09 -2.47
C ALA A 110 -4.05 -20.46 -1.11
N LYS A 111 -3.25 -20.68 -0.10
CA LYS A 111 -3.30 -19.88 1.14
C LYS A 111 -2.74 -18.49 0.86
N ARG A 112 -3.43 -17.46 1.34
CA ARG A 112 -3.17 -16.09 0.93
C ARG A 112 -2.77 -15.21 2.09
N VAL A 113 -1.75 -14.42 1.87
CA VAL A 113 -1.11 -13.58 2.90
C VAL A 113 -1.18 -12.13 2.48
N PHE A 114 -1.60 -11.26 3.39
CA PHE A 114 -1.44 -9.82 3.23
C PHE A 114 -0.12 -9.37 3.87
N TRP A 115 0.63 -8.56 3.13
CA TRP A 115 1.94 -8.09 3.58
C TRP A 115 1.85 -6.65 4.09
N VAL A 116 2.43 -6.38 5.26
CA VAL A 116 2.48 -5.05 5.86
C VAL A 116 3.91 -4.53 5.82
N HIS A 117 4.08 -3.33 5.32
CA HIS A 117 5.32 -2.62 5.10
C HIS A 117 6.13 -3.16 3.90
N ILE A 118 7.42 -2.81 3.81
CA ILE A 118 8.28 -3.17 2.67
C ILE A 118 8.61 -4.66 2.62
N VAL A 119 8.98 -5.13 1.42
CA VAL A 119 9.70 -6.38 1.22
C VAL A 119 11.20 -6.04 1.10
N PRO A 120 12.12 -6.86 1.63
CA PRO A 120 13.56 -6.62 1.44
C PRO A 120 13.95 -6.41 -0.02
N PHE A 121 14.75 -5.36 -0.32
CA PHE A 121 15.14 -4.99 -1.68
C PHE A 121 16.20 -5.93 -2.30
N TYR A 122 16.96 -6.64 -1.46
CA TYR A 122 17.99 -7.59 -1.90
C TYR A 122 17.39 -9.00 -2.12
N PRO A 123 18.11 -9.89 -2.82
CA PRO A 123 17.74 -11.31 -2.93
C PRO A 123 17.70 -11.97 -1.55
N HIS A 124 16.60 -12.67 -1.25
CA HIS A 124 16.34 -13.35 0.02
C HIS A 124 15.51 -14.62 -0.16
N GLY A 125 15.55 -15.51 0.83
CA GLY A 125 14.88 -16.81 0.78
C GLY A 125 13.36 -16.77 0.77
N LEU A 126 12.73 -15.65 1.16
CA LEU A 126 11.27 -15.51 1.15
C LEU A 126 10.65 -15.70 -0.25
N LYS A 127 11.41 -15.35 -1.32
CA LYS A 127 10.95 -15.46 -2.70
C LYS A 127 10.57 -16.88 -3.10
N ARG A 128 11.22 -17.90 -2.55
CA ARG A 128 10.96 -19.32 -2.86
C ARG A 128 9.56 -19.78 -2.42
N TYR A 129 8.95 -19.10 -1.44
CA TYR A 129 7.63 -19.46 -0.91
C TYR A 129 6.50 -18.78 -1.70
N PHE A 130 6.72 -17.56 -2.20
CA PHE A 130 5.66 -16.70 -2.72
C PHE A 130 5.74 -16.48 -4.24
N ASN A 131 6.94 -16.46 -4.84
CA ASN A 131 7.05 -16.12 -6.26
C ASN A 131 6.40 -17.18 -7.14
N TYR A 132 5.32 -16.80 -7.85
CA TYR A 132 4.52 -17.69 -8.69
C TYR A 132 4.11 -18.99 -8.00
N SER A 133 3.90 -18.94 -6.69
CA SER A 133 3.57 -20.11 -5.90
C SER A 133 2.09 -20.50 -6.11
N GLN A 134 1.84 -21.80 -6.24
CA GLN A 134 0.50 -22.36 -6.26
C GLN A 134 -0.04 -22.69 -4.85
N HIS A 135 0.80 -22.56 -3.83
CA HIS A 135 0.48 -22.89 -2.44
C HIS A 135 0.25 -21.66 -1.56
N TYR A 136 1.02 -20.60 -1.81
CA TYR A 136 0.98 -19.37 -1.02
C TYR A 136 1.05 -18.15 -1.93
N GLU A 137 0.06 -17.26 -1.85
CA GLU A 137 -0.02 -16.02 -2.61
C GLU A 137 0.10 -14.80 -1.69
N VAL A 138 0.82 -13.77 -2.14
CA VAL A 138 0.81 -12.44 -1.51
C VAL A 138 -0.24 -11.59 -2.21
N LEU A 139 -1.19 -11.05 -1.43
CA LEU A 139 -2.30 -10.24 -1.92
C LEU A 139 -1.94 -8.74 -2.08
N GLY A 140 -0.67 -8.41 -1.96
CA GLY A 140 -0.15 -7.05 -2.04
C GLY A 140 0.38 -6.53 -0.71
N LEU A 141 0.91 -5.31 -0.75
CA LEU A 141 1.45 -4.58 0.39
C LEU A 141 0.49 -3.48 0.82
N ASP A 142 0.39 -3.22 2.15
CA ASP A 142 -0.40 -2.10 2.67
C ASP A 142 0.00 -0.76 2.03
N LEU A 143 1.28 -0.60 1.73
CA LEU A 143 1.84 0.59 1.08
C LEU A 143 1.26 0.86 -0.31
N ASN A 144 0.73 -0.16 -0.99
CA ASN A 144 0.13 0.00 -2.32
C ASN A 144 -1.34 0.47 -2.27
N PHE A 145 -1.94 0.53 -1.07
CA PHE A 145 -3.35 0.85 -0.85
C PHE A 145 -3.54 1.96 0.19
N ASP A 146 -2.62 2.90 0.26
CA ASP A 146 -2.54 3.91 1.32
C ASP A 146 -3.58 5.04 1.21
N TYR A 147 -4.11 5.28 0.01
CA TYR A 147 -5.19 6.23 -0.23
C TYR A 147 -5.95 5.85 -1.51
N LEU A 148 -7.23 5.50 -1.39
CA LEU A 148 -8.09 5.05 -2.49
C LEU A 148 -9.40 5.83 -2.61
N GLU A 149 -9.54 6.91 -1.85
CA GLU A 149 -10.74 7.75 -1.87
C GLU A 149 -10.80 8.62 -3.13
N GLU A 150 -12.03 8.97 -3.52
CA GLU A 150 -12.25 9.89 -4.63
C GLU A 150 -11.88 11.33 -4.22
N MET A 151 -11.14 12.01 -5.07
CA MET A 151 -10.68 13.38 -4.88
C MET A 151 -11.62 14.37 -5.58
N ASP A 152 -11.91 15.51 -4.94
CA ASP A 152 -12.66 16.61 -5.53
C ASP A 152 -11.86 17.28 -6.67
N CYS A 153 -12.28 17.03 -7.91
CA CYS A 153 -11.60 17.57 -9.09
C CYS A 153 -11.80 19.10 -9.24
N ASP A 154 -12.85 19.66 -8.67
CA ASP A 154 -13.15 21.09 -8.81
C ASP A 154 -12.31 21.94 -7.85
N ASN A 155 -11.82 21.33 -6.76
CA ASN A 155 -10.94 21.93 -5.76
C ASN A 155 -9.59 21.18 -5.64
N PRO A 156 -8.76 21.17 -6.71
CA PRO A 156 -7.62 20.26 -6.83
C PRO A 156 -6.57 20.40 -5.71
N TYR A 157 -6.23 21.63 -5.32
CA TYR A 157 -5.24 21.84 -4.23
C TYR A 157 -5.76 21.37 -2.87
N ARG A 158 -7.06 21.60 -2.62
CA ARG A 158 -7.71 21.11 -1.41
C ARG A 158 -7.77 19.59 -1.39
N ALA A 159 -8.11 18.97 -2.51
CA ALA A 159 -8.15 17.52 -2.65
C ALA A 159 -6.76 16.88 -2.41
N LEU A 160 -5.71 17.46 -2.98
CA LEU A 160 -4.33 17.02 -2.73
C LEU A 160 -3.91 17.21 -1.27
N ALA A 161 -4.29 18.33 -0.65
CA ALA A 161 -4.02 18.56 0.78
C ALA A 161 -4.71 17.50 1.66
N ILE A 162 -5.96 17.16 1.38
CA ILE A 162 -6.71 16.11 2.08
C ILE A 162 -6.02 14.75 1.89
N LYS A 163 -5.66 14.38 0.65
CA LYS A 163 -4.93 13.15 0.36
C LYS A 163 -3.63 13.04 1.15
N MET A 164 -2.84 14.12 1.20
CA MET A 164 -1.56 14.13 1.94
C MET A 164 -1.76 13.97 3.44
N ILE A 165 -2.74 14.67 4.02
CA ILE A 165 -3.03 14.60 5.47
C ILE A 165 -3.60 13.23 5.85
N LEU A 166 -4.49 12.68 5.03
CA LEU A 166 -5.18 11.42 5.31
C LEU A 166 -4.39 10.18 4.87
N ASN A 167 -3.26 10.35 4.19
CA ASN A 167 -2.39 9.22 3.89
C ASN A 167 -2.10 8.41 5.16
N HIS A 168 -2.19 7.09 5.10
CA HIS A 168 -2.03 6.24 6.29
C HIS A 168 -0.61 6.27 6.89
N GLY A 169 0.38 6.72 6.11
CA GLY A 169 1.75 6.97 6.60
C GLY A 169 1.88 8.26 7.42
N ASN A 170 0.86 9.13 7.43
CA ASN A 170 0.81 10.36 8.19
C ASN A 170 -0.20 10.25 9.34
N GLY A 171 0.04 10.98 10.43
CA GLY A 171 -0.89 11.05 11.56
C GLY A 171 -0.79 9.88 12.55
N PRO A 172 -1.81 9.71 13.42
CA PRO A 172 -1.81 8.70 14.46
C PRO A 172 -1.82 7.29 13.88
N TYR A 173 -1.13 6.35 14.53
CA TYR A 173 -1.00 4.98 14.05
C TYR A 173 -2.35 4.26 13.90
N GLN A 174 -3.37 4.68 14.65
CA GLN A 174 -4.75 4.20 14.53
C GLN A 174 -5.30 4.40 13.10
N ARG A 175 -4.90 5.49 12.41
CA ARG A 175 -5.28 5.71 11.00
C ARG A 175 -4.69 4.62 10.11
N LYS A 176 -3.40 4.31 10.27
CA LYS A 176 -2.75 3.23 9.54
C LYS A 176 -3.42 1.88 9.81
N ILE A 177 -3.68 1.56 11.08
CA ILE A 177 -4.41 0.34 11.44
C ILE A 177 -5.78 0.30 10.76
N GLY A 178 -6.54 1.39 10.81
CA GLY A 178 -7.86 1.47 10.18
C GLY A 178 -7.81 1.18 8.68
N SER A 179 -6.85 1.75 7.97
CA SER A 179 -6.63 1.47 6.53
C SER A 179 -6.27 0.01 6.29
N ILE A 180 -5.32 -0.54 7.05
CA ILE A 180 -4.91 -1.95 6.94
C ILE A 180 -6.09 -2.88 7.20
N MET A 181 -6.87 -2.64 8.25
CA MET A 181 -8.02 -3.49 8.61
C MET A 181 -9.13 -3.40 7.57
N ASN A 182 -9.38 -2.24 6.97
CA ASN A 182 -10.32 -2.10 5.85
C ASN A 182 -9.89 -2.98 4.65
N ILE A 183 -8.62 -2.97 4.28
CA ILE A 183 -8.11 -3.83 3.20
C ILE A 183 -8.20 -5.31 3.57
N ILE A 184 -7.86 -5.68 4.80
CA ILE A 184 -7.98 -7.05 5.32
C ILE A 184 -9.42 -7.54 5.29
N ASP A 185 -10.39 -6.70 5.66
CA ASP A 185 -11.81 -7.04 5.63
C ASP A 185 -12.32 -7.30 4.19
N ARG A 186 -11.74 -6.63 3.20
CA ARG A 186 -12.05 -6.85 1.79
C ARG A 186 -11.35 -8.09 1.23
N LEU A 187 -10.05 -8.24 1.47
CA LEU A 187 -9.23 -9.32 0.93
C LEU A 187 -9.43 -10.66 1.64
N GLN A 188 -9.76 -10.65 2.93
CA GLN A 188 -9.90 -11.83 3.80
C GLN A 188 -8.72 -12.81 3.67
N PRO A 189 -7.49 -12.37 4.00
CA PRO A 189 -6.31 -13.22 3.92
C PRO A 189 -6.35 -14.35 4.96
N ASP A 190 -5.67 -15.47 4.67
CA ASP A 190 -5.46 -16.55 5.64
C ASP A 190 -4.49 -16.16 6.77
N GLY A 191 -3.69 -15.10 6.56
CA GLY A 191 -2.79 -14.53 7.56
C GLY A 191 -2.12 -13.24 7.10
N VAL A 192 -1.48 -12.56 8.04
CA VAL A 192 -0.79 -11.28 7.82
C VAL A 192 0.68 -11.40 8.19
N ILE A 193 1.58 -10.94 7.33
CA ILE A 193 3.00 -10.80 7.60
C ILE A 193 3.34 -9.33 7.70
N HIS A 194 3.99 -8.92 8.78
CA HIS A 194 4.51 -7.57 8.96
C HIS A 194 6.04 -7.59 8.95
N PHE A 195 6.64 -6.93 7.97
CA PHE A 195 8.08 -6.74 7.95
C PHE A 195 8.46 -5.53 8.81
N CYS A 196 9.08 -5.79 9.96
CA CYS A 196 9.50 -4.79 10.93
C CYS A 196 10.87 -4.23 10.51
N GLN A 197 10.86 -3.23 9.61
CA GLN A 197 12.08 -2.57 9.14
C GLN A 197 12.80 -1.88 10.30
N TRP A 198 14.06 -2.21 10.53
CA TRP A 198 14.90 -1.58 11.54
C TRP A 198 15.04 -0.08 11.32
N GLY A 199 14.92 0.69 12.38
CA GLY A 199 14.97 2.14 12.33
C GLY A 199 13.71 2.83 11.82
N CYS A 200 12.70 2.10 11.31
CA CYS A 200 11.43 2.69 10.90
C CYS A 200 10.43 2.69 12.06
N LYS A 201 10.31 3.82 12.75
CA LYS A 201 9.36 3.98 13.86
C LYS A 201 7.90 3.78 13.41
N GLN A 202 7.58 4.16 12.18
CA GLN A 202 6.24 4.00 11.61
C GLN A 202 5.90 2.52 11.38
N SER A 203 6.87 1.67 11.07
CA SER A 203 6.66 0.24 10.94
C SER A 203 6.57 -0.45 12.30
N VAL A 204 7.59 -0.28 13.14
CA VAL A 204 7.75 -1.05 14.37
C VAL A 204 6.87 -0.54 15.51
N GLY A 205 6.67 0.79 15.61
CA GLY A 205 6.08 1.44 16.79
C GLY A 205 4.63 1.04 17.10
N GLY A 206 3.85 0.69 16.08
CA GLY A 206 2.45 0.29 16.26
C GLY A 206 2.16 -1.18 15.95
N MET A 207 3.18 -1.99 15.65
CA MET A 207 3.03 -3.39 15.24
C MET A 207 2.23 -4.21 16.26
N MET A 208 2.44 -4.00 17.56
CA MET A 208 1.72 -4.73 18.60
C MET A 208 0.24 -4.37 18.66
N LEU A 209 -0.13 -3.12 18.35
CA LEU A 209 -1.54 -2.72 18.26
C LEU A 209 -2.23 -3.41 17.07
N LEU A 210 -1.56 -3.47 15.92
CA LEU A 210 -2.07 -4.21 14.76
C LEU A 210 -2.22 -5.70 15.10
N LYS A 211 -1.21 -6.30 15.74
CA LYS A 211 -1.28 -7.70 16.18
C LYS A 211 -2.48 -7.96 17.07
N GLN A 212 -2.72 -7.12 18.07
CA GLN A 212 -3.86 -7.28 18.98
C GLN A 212 -5.19 -7.28 18.21
N MET A 213 -5.39 -6.35 17.28
CA MET A 213 -6.62 -6.29 16.48
C MET A 213 -6.81 -7.50 15.57
N LEU A 214 -5.72 -8.07 15.05
CA LEU A 214 -5.76 -9.30 14.27
C LEU A 214 -6.05 -10.53 15.14
N ASP A 215 -5.44 -10.60 16.32
CA ASP A 215 -5.70 -11.68 17.30
C ASP A 215 -7.19 -11.69 17.73
N GLU A 216 -7.82 -10.51 17.97
CA GLU A 216 -9.23 -10.36 18.29
C GLU A 216 -10.15 -10.89 17.17
N ARG A 217 -9.69 -10.86 15.91
CA ARG A 217 -10.37 -11.39 14.73
C ARG A 217 -9.97 -12.83 14.38
N GLY A 218 -9.08 -13.43 15.17
CA GLY A 218 -8.53 -14.74 14.93
C GLY A 218 -7.69 -14.84 13.65
N ILE A 219 -7.13 -13.74 13.15
CA ILE A 219 -6.29 -13.72 11.95
C ILE A 219 -4.82 -13.97 12.36
N PRO A 220 -4.17 -15.02 11.84
CA PRO A 220 -2.76 -15.30 12.11
C PRO A 220 -1.85 -14.14 11.72
N PHE A 221 -0.89 -13.82 12.59
CA PHE A 221 0.05 -12.74 12.40
C PHE A 221 1.50 -13.19 12.59
N LEU A 222 2.37 -12.80 11.66
CA LEU A 222 3.81 -13.00 11.75
C LEU A 222 4.54 -11.66 11.64
N ALA A 223 5.33 -11.31 12.65
CA ALA A 223 6.30 -10.22 12.55
C ALA A 223 7.65 -10.77 12.10
N LEU A 224 8.24 -10.21 11.06
CA LEU A 224 9.61 -10.49 10.60
C LEU A 224 10.47 -9.26 10.82
N ASP A 225 11.48 -9.38 11.67
CA ASP A 225 12.40 -8.28 11.94
C ASP A 225 13.61 -8.33 11.00
N GLY A 226 14.02 -7.17 10.51
CA GLY A 226 15.19 -7.10 9.65
C GLY A 226 15.45 -5.70 9.08
N ASP A 227 16.55 -5.62 8.37
CA ASP A 227 16.88 -4.47 7.54
C ASP A 227 16.59 -4.81 6.08
N GLY A 228 15.60 -4.16 5.49
CA GLY A 228 15.19 -4.40 4.11
C GLY A 228 16.17 -3.84 3.07
N ALA A 229 17.09 -2.98 3.48
CA ALA A 229 18.08 -2.32 2.60
C ALA A 229 19.47 -2.97 2.69
N ASP A 230 19.94 -3.29 3.88
CA ASP A 230 21.28 -3.83 4.09
C ASP A 230 21.24 -5.34 4.35
N ARG A 231 21.65 -6.12 3.34
CA ARG A 231 21.70 -7.59 3.42
C ARG A 231 22.59 -8.11 4.56
N ARG A 232 23.60 -7.35 5.01
CA ARG A 232 24.48 -7.78 6.09
C ARG A 232 23.75 -7.96 7.42
N ASN A 233 22.61 -7.30 7.57
CA ASN A 233 21.74 -7.35 8.74
C ASN A 233 20.60 -8.40 8.61
N HIS A 234 20.71 -9.34 7.66
CA HIS A 234 19.69 -10.34 7.40
C HIS A 234 20.13 -11.73 7.86
N TYR A 235 19.36 -12.31 8.76
CA TYR A 235 19.57 -13.67 9.29
C TYR A 235 18.58 -14.64 8.64
N GLU A 236 18.91 -15.10 7.44
CA GLU A 236 18.03 -15.88 6.58
C GLU A 236 17.46 -17.14 7.26
N GLY A 237 18.27 -17.87 8.01
CA GLY A 237 17.84 -19.08 8.71
C GLY A 237 16.74 -18.81 9.73
N GLN A 238 16.87 -17.77 10.54
CA GLN A 238 15.87 -17.40 11.54
C GLN A 238 14.57 -16.93 10.90
N VAL A 239 14.64 -16.10 9.85
CA VAL A 239 13.48 -15.62 9.10
C VAL A 239 12.74 -16.79 8.45
N ASN A 240 13.46 -17.70 7.80
CA ASN A 240 12.87 -18.87 7.15
C ASN A 240 12.16 -19.79 8.15
N THR A 241 12.79 -20.11 9.28
CA THR A 241 12.18 -20.98 10.32
C THR A 241 10.86 -20.38 10.83
N ARG A 242 10.82 -19.07 11.10
CA ARG A 242 9.61 -18.40 11.57
C ARG A 242 8.53 -18.37 10.49
N LEU A 243 8.91 -18.10 9.24
CA LEU A 243 7.99 -18.12 8.11
C LEU A 243 7.43 -19.52 7.88
N GLU A 244 8.26 -20.56 7.87
CA GLU A 244 7.82 -21.95 7.67
C GLU A 244 6.79 -22.37 8.73
N ALA A 245 7.05 -22.08 10.00
CA ALA A 245 6.10 -22.35 11.09
C ALA A 245 4.77 -21.60 10.89
N PHE A 246 4.82 -20.35 10.44
CA PHE A 246 3.63 -19.57 10.14
C PHE A 246 2.85 -20.13 8.94
N LEU A 247 3.53 -20.48 7.86
CA LEU A 247 2.90 -21.05 6.65
C LEU A 247 2.28 -22.43 6.95
N GLU A 248 2.93 -23.25 7.77
CA GLU A 248 2.37 -24.52 8.24
C GLU A 248 1.09 -24.28 9.08
N MET A 249 1.11 -23.30 9.97
CA MET A 249 -0.05 -22.96 10.80
C MET A 249 -1.25 -22.53 9.94
N ILE A 250 -1.06 -21.62 8.98
CA ILE A 250 -2.18 -21.17 8.10
C ILE A 250 -2.59 -22.26 7.13
N GLY A 251 -1.66 -23.15 6.72
CA GLY A 251 -1.94 -24.29 5.83
C GLY A 251 -2.93 -25.28 6.44
N LYS A 252 -2.85 -25.52 7.74
CA LYS A 252 -3.72 -26.45 8.49
C LYS A 252 -5.11 -25.88 8.82
N ARG A 253 -5.34 -24.57 8.65
CA ARG A 253 -6.63 -23.95 8.94
C ARG A 253 -7.61 -24.15 7.79
N GLU A 254 -8.82 -24.58 8.08
CA GLU A 254 -9.93 -24.51 7.15
C GLU A 254 -10.34 -23.04 6.95
N ARG A 255 -10.66 -22.66 5.71
CA ARG A 255 -11.25 -21.34 5.46
C ARG A 255 -12.67 -21.33 6.00
N CYS A 256 -12.99 -20.43 6.91
CA CYS A 256 -14.37 -20.08 7.20
C CYS A 256 -14.92 -19.33 5.97
N LEU A 257 -15.68 -20.04 5.15
CA LEU A 257 -16.38 -19.49 3.99
C LEU A 257 -17.57 -18.62 4.44
#